data_3cc43781a2ec6fd02fa57347cc1718a1
#
_entry.id   3cc43781a2ec6fd02fa57347cc1718a1
#
_cell.length_a   1.000
_cell.length_b   1.000
_cell.length_c   1.000
_cell.angle_alpha   90.00
_cell.angle_beta   90.00
_cell.angle_gamma   90.00
#
_symmetry.space_group_name_H-M   'P 1'
#
loop_
_entity.id
_entity.type
_entity.pdbx_description
1 polymer ?
#
loop_
_entity_poly.entity_id
_entity_poly.type
_entity_poly.pdbx_seq_one_letter_code
_entity_poly.pdbx_strand_id
1 'polypeptide(L)'
;MGVDSTIKLITSKGLVSQTEELMQFSNISSSELKILESEWVFWDDIVTCSFISMLYQLFENKIGATFDSIFKCGLTHPSSVVRIYCLLAISNTSDKTLIKTICGILDSDLDQNVSGVAADVLSNFCEMALNDKLTKRDN
;
A
#
# COMPACT_ATOMS: atom_id res chain seq x y z
N MET A 1 -9.30 21.13 2.61
CA MET A 1 -8.25 21.04 1.60
C MET A 1 -8.42 19.73 0.83
N GLY A 2 -8.34 19.74 -0.49
CA GLY A 2 -8.52 18.53 -1.29
C GLY A 2 -7.25 17.68 -1.38
N VAL A 3 -7.41 16.44 -1.88
CA VAL A 3 -6.28 15.51 -2.07
C VAL A 3 -5.17 16.15 -2.90
N ASP A 4 -5.53 16.79 -4.02
CA ASP A 4 -4.58 17.45 -4.92
C ASP A 4 -3.73 18.51 -4.18
N SER A 5 -4.37 19.35 -3.38
CA SER A 5 -3.67 20.37 -2.60
C SER A 5 -2.72 19.77 -1.57
N THR A 6 -3.13 18.69 -0.92
CA THR A 6 -2.29 18.00 0.06
C THR A 6 -1.08 17.36 -0.61
N ILE A 7 -1.27 16.73 -1.77
CA ILE A 7 -0.16 16.15 -2.54
C ILE A 7 0.87 17.23 -2.91
N LYS A 8 0.40 18.37 -3.42
CA LYS A 8 1.28 19.47 -3.79
C LYS A 8 2.02 20.04 -2.57
N LEU A 9 1.35 20.09 -1.43
CA LEU A 9 1.96 20.56 -0.19
C LEU A 9 3.09 19.62 0.26
N ILE A 10 2.87 18.31 0.20
CA ILE A 10 3.90 17.33 0.52
C ILE A 10 5.10 17.49 -0.43
N THR A 11 4.82 17.64 -1.73
CA THR A 11 5.86 17.82 -2.73
C THR A 11 6.72 19.06 -2.44
N SER A 12 6.08 20.18 -2.09
CA SER A 12 6.80 21.43 -1.85
C SER A 12 7.55 21.46 -0.53
N LYS A 13 7.00 20.85 0.52
CA LYS A 13 7.62 20.84 1.85
C LYS A 13 8.58 19.69 2.08
N GLY A 14 8.46 18.61 1.31
CA GLY A 14 9.27 17.42 1.48
C GLY A 14 9.00 16.68 2.79
N LEU A 15 7.79 16.79 3.33
CA LEU A 15 7.39 16.07 4.55
C LEU A 15 5.89 15.88 4.62
N VAL A 16 5.48 14.88 5.39
CA VAL A 16 4.08 14.55 5.66
C VAL A 16 3.79 14.96 7.10
N SER A 17 2.94 15.99 7.29
CA SER A 17 2.85 16.65 8.59
C SER A 17 1.58 16.41 9.40
N GLN A 18 0.45 16.01 8.79
CA GLN A 18 -0.80 15.89 9.53
C GLN A 18 -1.55 14.62 9.19
N THR A 19 -1.78 13.81 10.22
CA THR A 19 -2.41 12.49 10.07
C THR A 19 -3.88 12.58 9.68
N GLU A 20 -4.63 13.56 10.25
CA GLU A 20 -6.06 13.68 9.98
C GLU A 20 -6.37 14.08 8.55
N GLU A 21 -5.53 14.91 7.93
CA GLU A 21 -5.72 15.30 6.54
C GLU A 21 -5.55 14.12 5.59
N LEU A 22 -4.81 13.09 6.01
CA LEU A 22 -4.59 11.91 5.19
C LEU A 22 -5.83 11.04 5.04
N MET A 23 -6.86 11.25 5.88
CA MET A 23 -8.13 10.52 5.73
C MET A 23 -8.82 10.81 4.40
N GLN A 24 -8.55 11.96 3.80
CA GLN A 24 -9.09 12.28 2.48
C GLN A 24 -8.58 11.36 1.38
N PHE A 25 -7.47 10.65 1.62
CA PHE A 25 -6.95 9.66 0.67
C PHE A 25 -7.71 8.34 0.73
N SER A 26 -8.59 8.16 1.71
CA SER A 26 -9.42 6.95 1.79
C SER A 26 -10.36 6.92 0.57
N ASN A 27 -10.32 5.80 -0.15
CA ASN A 27 -11.16 5.56 -1.32
C ASN A 27 -11.07 6.66 -2.39
N ILE A 28 -9.85 7.11 -2.70
CA ILE A 28 -9.64 8.18 -3.69
C ILE A 28 -10.05 7.74 -5.10
N SER A 29 -10.37 8.71 -5.94
CA SER A 29 -10.74 8.46 -7.33
C SER A 29 -9.52 8.08 -8.19
N SER A 30 -9.78 7.51 -9.37
CA SER A 30 -8.72 7.15 -10.32
C SER A 30 -7.91 8.37 -10.77
N SER A 31 -8.57 9.51 -10.95
CA SER A 31 -7.89 10.74 -11.36
C SER A 31 -6.99 11.28 -10.25
N GLU A 32 -7.43 11.22 -9.00
CA GLU A 32 -6.62 11.64 -7.86
C GLU A 32 -5.42 10.70 -7.67
N LEU A 33 -5.62 9.41 -7.87
CA LEU A 33 -4.55 8.43 -7.80
C LEU A 33 -3.45 8.70 -8.84
N LYS A 34 -3.84 9.09 -10.05
CA LYS A 34 -2.88 9.46 -11.10
C LYS A 34 -2.05 10.69 -10.70
N ILE A 35 -2.68 11.67 -10.06
CA ILE A 35 -1.97 12.84 -9.56
C ILE A 35 -0.93 12.42 -8.52
N LEU A 36 -1.33 11.55 -7.59
CA LEU A 36 -0.41 11.04 -6.58
C LEU A 36 0.78 10.31 -7.21
N GLU A 37 0.52 9.42 -8.17
CA GLU A 37 1.58 8.68 -8.86
C GLU A 37 2.56 9.60 -9.59
N SER A 38 2.06 10.67 -10.21
CA SER A 38 2.92 11.59 -10.95
C SER A 38 3.81 12.44 -10.03
N GLU A 39 3.38 12.64 -8.80
CA GLU A 39 4.10 13.49 -7.85
C GLU A 39 5.04 12.70 -6.94
N TRP A 40 4.60 11.52 -6.46
CA TRP A 40 5.39 10.81 -5.44
C TRP A 40 6.71 10.24 -5.96
N VAL A 41 6.86 10.09 -7.25
CA VAL A 41 8.13 9.66 -7.83
C VAL A 41 9.24 10.70 -7.62
N PHE A 42 8.87 11.95 -7.35
CA PHE A 42 9.80 13.03 -7.05
C PHE A 42 10.07 13.20 -5.55
N TRP A 43 9.32 12.47 -4.70
CA TRP A 43 9.53 12.54 -3.25
C TRP A 43 10.73 11.69 -2.86
N ASP A 44 11.43 12.11 -1.81
CA ASP A 44 12.45 11.25 -1.20
C ASP A 44 11.80 9.98 -0.66
N ASP A 45 12.52 8.86 -0.68
CA ASP A 45 12.01 7.58 -0.19
C ASP A 45 11.47 7.69 1.25
N ILE A 46 12.15 8.46 2.10
CA ILE A 46 11.72 8.66 3.49
C ILE A 46 10.33 9.29 3.53
N VAL A 47 10.08 10.28 2.68
CA VAL A 47 8.78 10.97 2.61
C VAL A 47 7.69 9.99 2.15
N THR A 48 7.95 9.24 1.08
CA THR A 48 6.99 8.29 0.55
C THR A 48 6.69 7.17 1.56
N CYS A 49 7.72 6.63 2.20
CA CYS A 49 7.54 5.59 3.21
C CYS A 49 6.77 6.11 4.42
N SER A 50 7.03 7.35 4.85
CA SER A 50 6.27 7.99 5.93
C SER A 50 4.80 8.12 5.56
N PHE A 51 4.52 8.54 4.33
CA PHE A 51 3.16 8.65 3.82
C PHE A 51 2.44 7.29 3.87
N ILE A 52 3.06 6.25 3.34
CA ILE A 52 2.48 4.89 3.34
C ILE A 52 2.27 4.39 4.78
N SER A 53 3.25 4.59 5.65
CA SER A 53 3.14 4.17 7.05
C SER A 53 2.00 4.86 7.78
N MET A 54 1.80 6.15 7.54
CA MET A 54 0.70 6.91 8.15
C MET A 54 -0.65 6.45 7.65
N LEU A 55 -0.75 6.15 6.34
CA LEU A 55 -1.99 5.59 5.78
C LEU A 55 -2.29 4.22 6.40
N TYR A 56 -1.27 3.40 6.58
CA TYR A 56 -1.44 2.09 7.21
C TYR A 56 -1.92 2.21 8.64
N GLN A 57 -1.37 3.14 9.41
CA GLN A 57 -1.83 3.40 10.78
C GLN A 57 -3.29 3.84 10.81
N LEU A 58 -3.69 4.68 9.88
CA LEU A 58 -5.10 5.10 9.78
C LEU A 58 -6.00 3.91 9.40
N PHE A 59 -5.54 3.05 8.52
CA PHE A 59 -6.25 1.83 8.14
C PHE A 59 -6.51 0.95 9.37
N GLU A 60 -5.51 0.79 10.24
CA GLU A 60 -5.65 -0.02 11.46
C GLU A 60 -6.56 0.62 12.50
N ASN A 61 -6.55 1.95 12.62
CA ASN A 61 -7.19 2.66 13.73
C ASN A 61 -8.54 3.26 13.40
N LYS A 62 -8.91 3.39 12.12
CA LYS A 62 -10.17 4.01 11.70
C LYS A 62 -11.02 3.04 10.92
N ILE A 63 -12.18 2.71 11.46
CA ILE A 63 -13.13 1.80 10.83
C ILE A 63 -13.60 2.42 9.50
N GLY A 64 -13.52 1.64 8.42
CA GLY A 64 -13.97 2.08 7.11
C GLY A 64 -12.95 2.81 6.27
N ALA A 65 -11.78 3.14 6.83
CA ALA A 65 -10.70 3.73 6.03
C ALA A 65 -10.12 2.67 5.10
N THR A 66 -9.95 3.00 3.82
CA THR A 66 -9.36 2.08 2.85
C THR A 66 -8.42 2.83 1.92
N PHE A 67 -7.21 2.33 1.82
CA PHE A 67 -6.15 2.91 0.99
C PHE A 67 -5.59 1.87 0.01
N ASP A 68 -6.35 0.82 -0.27
CA ASP A 68 -5.90 -0.32 -1.06
C ASP A 68 -5.37 0.08 -2.43
N SER A 69 -6.03 1.02 -3.10
CA SER A 69 -5.59 1.48 -4.41
C SER A 69 -4.21 2.14 -4.36
N ILE A 70 -3.93 2.88 -3.28
CA ILE A 70 -2.64 3.54 -3.09
C ILE A 70 -1.55 2.49 -2.81
N PHE A 71 -1.81 1.55 -1.91
CA PHE A 71 -0.85 0.48 -1.61
C PHE A 71 -0.55 -0.36 -2.85
N LYS A 72 -1.57 -0.65 -3.63
CA LYS A 72 -1.42 -1.40 -4.87
C LYS A 72 -0.54 -0.67 -5.88
N CYS A 73 -0.73 0.64 -6.02
CA CYS A 73 0.11 1.47 -6.89
C CYS A 73 1.57 1.48 -6.43
N GLY A 74 1.81 1.47 -5.13
CA GLY A 74 3.16 1.46 -4.58
C GLY A 74 3.94 0.19 -4.88
N LEU A 75 3.27 -0.90 -5.28
CA LEU A 75 3.94 -2.14 -5.65
C LEU A 75 4.79 -2.01 -6.91
N THR A 76 4.55 -0.99 -7.72
CA THR A 76 5.32 -0.71 -8.93
C THR A 76 6.21 0.54 -8.78
N HIS A 77 6.34 1.08 -7.58
CA HIS A 77 7.16 2.25 -7.31
C HIS A 77 8.64 1.95 -7.64
N PRO A 78 9.39 2.93 -8.18
CA PRO A 78 10.80 2.72 -8.50
C PRO A 78 11.68 2.33 -7.29
N SER A 79 11.34 2.80 -6.08
CA SER A 79 12.11 2.48 -4.88
C SER A 79 11.70 1.12 -4.31
N SER A 80 12.68 0.26 -4.08
CA SER A 80 12.46 -1.05 -3.45
C SER A 80 11.92 -0.92 -2.03
N VAL A 81 12.36 0.08 -1.28
CA VAL A 81 11.89 0.31 0.09
C VAL A 81 10.40 0.63 0.09
N VAL A 82 9.96 1.47 -0.83
CA VAL A 82 8.53 1.80 -0.97
C VAL A 82 7.72 0.54 -1.32
N ARG A 83 8.24 -0.29 -2.25
CA ARG A 83 7.56 -1.54 -2.62
C ARG A 83 7.39 -2.46 -1.42
N ILE A 84 8.41 -2.56 -0.55
CA ILE A 84 8.34 -3.38 0.67
C ILE A 84 7.26 -2.86 1.61
N TYR A 85 7.23 -1.55 1.87
CA TYR A 85 6.20 -0.96 2.74
C TYR A 85 4.79 -1.24 2.22
N CYS A 86 4.60 -1.15 0.92
CA CYS A 86 3.30 -1.41 0.30
C CYS A 86 2.92 -2.89 0.37
N LEU A 87 3.87 -3.80 0.18
CA LEU A 87 3.63 -5.24 0.36
C LEU A 87 3.19 -5.56 1.77
N LEU A 88 3.85 -4.98 2.77
CA LEU A 88 3.50 -5.19 4.17
C LEU A 88 2.10 -4.64 4.49
N ALA A 89 1.76 -3.47 3.93
CA ALA A 89 0.43 -2.90 4.11
C ALA A 89 -0.65 -3.79 3.50
N ILE A 90 -0.42 -4.32 2.31
CA ILE A 90 -1.37 -5.19 1.61
C ILE A 90 -1.57 -6.52 2.34
N SER A 91 -0.56 -7.03 3.05
CA SER A 91 -0.65 -8.33 3.70
C SER A 91 -1.82 -8.43 4.68
N ASN A 92 -2.32 -7.31 5.16
CA ASN A 92 -3.43 -7.27 6.12
C ASN A 92 -4.78 -6.92 5.47
N THR A 93 -4.84 -6.73 4.16
CA THR A 93 -6.08 -6.32 3.48
C THR A 93 -6.97 -7.49 3.07
N SER A 94 -6.46 -8.69 3.04
CA SER A 94 -7.21 -9.92 2.66
C SER A 94 -7.75 -9.90 1.22
N ASP A 95 -7.25 -9.03 0.36
CA ASP A 95 -7.70 -8.96 -1.03
C ASP A 95 -7.00 -10.03 -1.87
N LYS A 96 -7.70 -11.12 -2.11
CA LYS A 96 -7.18 -12.27 -2.86
C LYS A 96 -6.88 -11.94 -4.32
N THR A 97 -7.45 -10.86 -4.87
CA THR A 97 -7.16 -10.46 -6.24
C THR A 97 -5.71 -10.01 -6.42
N LEU A 98 -5.03 -9.68 -5.33
CA LEU A 98 -3.64 -9.25 -5.34
C LEU A 98 -2.64 -10.41 -5.44
N ILE A 99 -3.08 -11.65 -5.25
CA ILE A 99 -2.18 -12.81 -5.26
C ILE A 99 -1.37 -12.89 -6.55
N LYS A 100 -2.02 -12.70 -7.69
CA LYS A 100 -1.35 -12.76 -9.00
C LYS A 100 -0.31 -11.65 -9.15
N THR A 101 -0.63 -10.45 -8.68
CA THR A 101 0.29 -9.31 -8.70
C THR A 101 1.51 -9.58 -7.84
N ILE A 102 1.30 -10.13 -6.64
CA ILE A 102 2.38 -10.44 -5.71
C ILE A 102 3.26 -11.57 -6.26
N CYS A 103 2.67 -12.57 -6.90
CA CYS A 103 3.43 -13.63 -7.59
C CYS A 103 4.33 -13.05 -8.68
N GLY A 104 3.83 -12.08 -9.44
CA GLY A 104 4.63 -11.39 -10.45
C GLY A 104 5.83 -10.66 -9.85
N ILE A 105 5.64 -10.03 -8.70
CA ILE A 105 6.73 -9.37 -7.97
C ILE A 105 7.76 -10.38 -7.50
N LEU A 106 7.32 -11.50 -6.95
CA LEU A 106 8.21 -12.56 -6.51
C LEU A 106 9.13 -13.05 -7.64
N ASP A 107 8.57 -13.20 -8.85
CA ASP A 107 9.30 -13.72 -10.01
C ASP A 107 10.21 -12.67 -10.66
N SER A 108 9.81 -11.40 -10.68
CA SER A 108 10.45 -10.39 -11.53
C SER A 108 11.19 -9.29 -10.80
N ASP A 109 10.99 -9.12 -9.50
CA ASP A 109 11.66 -8.04 -8.78
C ASP A 109 13.14 -8.38 -8.59
N LEU A 110 14.00 -7.45 -9.01
CA LEU A 110 15.45 -7.64 -8.93
C LEU A 110 16.01 -7.51 -7.51
N ASP A 111 15.24 -6.92 -6.61
CA ASP A 111 15.66 -6.76 -5.22
C ASP A 111 15.24 -7.97 -4.40
N GLN A 112 16.22 -8.70 -3.86
CA GLN A 112 15.97 -9.91 -3.09
C GLN A 112 15.13 -9.66 -1.83
N ASN A 113 15.26 -8.49 -1.23
CA ASN A 113 14.46 -8.14 -0.06
C ASN A 113 12.98 -8.00 -0.42
N VAL A 114 12.69 -7.42 -1.57
CA VAL A 114 11.31 -7.30 -2.07
C VAL A 114 10.74 -8.70 -2.34
N SER A 115 11.49 -9.55 -3.03
CA SER A 115 11.06 -10.92 -3.32
C SER A 115 10.81 -11.71 -2.04
N GLY A 116 11.67 -11.54 -1.03
CA GLY A 116 11.50 -12.19 0.27
C GLY A 116 10.22 -11.77 0.97
N VAL A 117 9.93 -10.48 0.99
CA VAL A 117 8.68 -9.95 1.58
C VAL A 117 7.46 -10.44 0.79
N ALA A 118 7.55 -10.46 -0.55
CA ALA A 118 6.47 -10.98 -1.39
C ALA A 118 6.15 -12.44 -1.06
N ALA A 119 7.18 -13.27 -0.85
CA ALA A 119 7.00 -14.67 -0.46
C ALA A 119 6.27 -14.79 0.89
N ASP A 120 6.65 -13.96 1.88
CA ASP A 120 6.01 -13.96 3.19
C ASP A 120 4.54 -13.52 3.09
N VAL A 121 4.24 -12.52 2.29
CA VAL A 121 2.87 -12.04 2.08
C VAL A 121 2.03 -13.14 1.42
N LEU A 122 2.57 -13.84 0.43
CA LEU A 122 1.87 -14.95 -0.22
C LEU A 122 1.59 -16.08 0.77
N SER A 123 2.52 -16.38 1.67
CA SER A 123 2.30 -17.38 2.72
C SER A 123 1.13 -17.00 3.61
N ASN A 124 1.02 -15.72 3.99
CA ASN A 124 -0.11 -15.24 4.79
C ASN A 124 -1.44 -15.40 4.05
N PHE A 125 -1.48 -15.09 2.77
CA PHE A 125 -2.69 -15.30 1.97
C PHE A 125 -3.08 -16.77 1.89
N CYS A 126 -2.10 -17.65 1.74
CA CYS A 126 -2.34 -19.11 1.71
C CYS A 126 -2.91 -19.60 3.05
N GLU A 127 -2.36 -19.14 4.17
CA GLU A 127 -2.85 -19.49 5.50
C GLU A 127 -4.30 -19.03 5.69
N MET A 128 -4.61 -17.80 5.31
CA MET A 128 -5.97 -17.28 5.42
C MET A 128 -6.96 -18.09 4.57
N ALA A 129 -6.57 -18.46 3.35
CA ALA A 129 -7.40 -19.28 2.47
C ALA A 129 -7.65 -20.67 3.07
N LEU A 130 -6.62 -21.26 3.67
CA LEU A 130 -6.74 -22.56 4.32
C LEU A 130 -7.66 -22.49 5.52
N ASN A 131 -7.53 -21.47 6.36
CA ASN A 131 -8.39 -21.27 7.51
C ASN A 131 -9.84 -21.06 7.10
N ASP A 132 -10.11 -20.32 6.03
CA ASP A 132 -11.45 -20.14 5.48
C ASP A 132 -12.07 -21.48 5.07
N LYS A 133 -11.30 -22.33 4.40
CA LYS A 133 -11.75 -23.66 4.00
C LYS A 133 -12.09 -24.53 5.19
N LEU A 134 -11.23 -24.52 6.22
CA LEU A 134 -11.47 -25.30 7.44
C LEU A 134 -12.72 -24.81 8.17
N THR A 135 -12.93 -23.53 8.27
CA THR A 135 -14.11 -22.94 8.90
C THR A 135 -15.38 -23.34 8.14
N LYS A 136 -15.35 -23.33 6.82
CA LYS A 136 -16.50 -23.73 5.98
C LYS A 136 -16.81 -25.21 6.09
N ARG A 137 -15.80 -26.06 6.30
CA ARG A 137 -16.02 -27.50 6.46
C ARG A 137 -16.67 -27.86 7.80
N ASP A 138 -16.41 -27.08 8.82
CA ASP A 138 -16.95 -27.31 10.17
C ASP A 138 -18.41 -26.89 10.30
N ASN A 139 -18.96 -26.22 9.31
CA ASN A 139 -20.35 -25.84 9.23
C ASN A 139 -21.11 -26.78 8.28
#